data_8598e21233d0655c6838c8411039d7ed
#
_entry.id   8598e21233d0655c6838c8411039d7ed
#
_cell.length_a   1.000
_cell.length_b   1.000
_cell.length_c   1.000
_cell.angle_alpha   90.00
_cell.angle_beta   90.00
_cell.angle_gamma   90.00
#
_symmetry.space_group_name_H-M   'P 1'
#
loop_
_entity.id
_entity.type
_entity.pdbx_description
1 polymer ?
#
loop_
_entity_poly.entity_id
_entity_poly.type
_entity_poly.pdbx_seq_one_letter_code
_entity_poly.pdbx_strand_id
1 'polypeptide(L)'
;MEKGNYAFIDSQNLNLGTQKMGWKMDWRKFRIMLREKYNVTKAYMFIGHMPEFEDMYMQMHDLGFLVVLKPTQNLKPKVEKPDTKDSEPEEKKPIKGNIDADLVLWTMREIGNYDKAIIVSGDGDFYGLIEYLDEQKKLLHVMAPNWQYSSLLKPYENYIVRIDQLRRELAYFSRKKKQPVKK
;
A
#
# COMPACT_ATOMS: atom_id res chain seq x y z
N MET A 1 -0.73 -2.97 -29.01
CA MET A 1 -0.53 -3.77 -27.79
C MET A 1 -1.66 -3.43 -26.83
N GLU A 2 -2.38 -4.42 -26.32
CA GLU A 2 -3.38 -4.18 -25.27
C GLU A 2 -2.67 -3.59 -24.05
N LYS A 3 -3.21 -2.49 -23.55
CA LYS A 3 -2.74 -1.88 -22.31
C LYS A 3 -3.25 -2.76 -21.17
N GLY A 4 -2.40 -3.28 -20.34
CA GLY A 4 -2.86 -4.02 -19.16
C GLY A 4 -3.39 -3.08 -18.08
N ASN A 5 -3.91 -3.65 -17.01
CA ASN A 5 -4.36 -2.88 -15.84
C ASN A 5 -3.17 -2.48 -14.96
N TYR A 6 -3.33 -1.41 -14.20
CA TYR A 6 -2.35 -0.99 -13.20
C TYR A 6 -2.96 -1.06 -11.79
N ALA A 7 -2.12 -1.33 -10.81
CA ALA A 7 -2.49 -1.26 -9.40
C ALA A 7 -1.70 -0.14 -8.69
N PHE A 8 -2.40 0.62 -7.87
CA PHE A 8 -1.85 1.70 -7.06
C PHE A 8 -2.12 1.36 -5.60
N ILE A 9 -1.05 1.08 -4.85
CA ILE A 9 -1.11 0.39 -3.56
C ILE A 9 -0.65 1.32 -2.46
N ASP A 10 -1.57 1.69 -1.57
CA ASP A 10 -1.25 2.25 -0.27
C ASP A 10 -0.74 1.12 0.64
N SER A 11 0.58 0.98 0.69
CA SER A 11 1.20 -0.14 1.40
C SER A 11 0.96 -0.07 2.91
N GLN A 12 0.89 1.12 3.49
CA GLN A 12 0.66 1.31 4.91
C GLN A 12 -0.75 0.89 5.30
N ASN A 13 -1.76 1.37 4.58
CA ASN A 13 -3.15 1.01 4.81
C ASN A 13 -3.36 -0.51 4.70
N LEU A 14 -2.81 -1.12 3.64
CA LEU A 14 -2.91 -2.55 3.42
C LEU A 14 -2.22 -3.37 4.52
N ASN A 15 -0.99 -3.00 4.88
CA ASN A 15 -0.22 -3.73 5.90
C ASN A 15 -0.86 -3.63 7.29
N LEU A 16 -1.24 -2.42 7.71
CA LEU A 16 -1.91 -2.21 8.99
C LEU A 16 -3.27 -2.90 9.04
N GLY A 17 -4.04 -2.83 7.96
CA GLY A 17 -5.36 -3.44 7.88
C GLY A 17 -5.33 -4.96 7.94
N THR A 18 -4.33 -5.63 7.35
CA THR A 18 -4.15 -7.10 7.44
C THR A 18 -3.63 -7.52 8.81
N GLN A 19 -2.66 -6.75 9.39
CA GLN A 19 -2.15 -7.01 10.74
C GLN A 19 -3.24 -6.88 11.80
N LYS A 20 -4.13 -5.89 11.68
CA LYS A 20 -5.29 -5.73 12.56
C LYS A 20 -6.21 -6.96 12.56
N MET A 21 -6.25 -7.67 11.43
CA MET A 21 -6.98 -8.94 11.28
C MET A 21 -6.16 -10.18 11.71
N GLY A 22 -4.99 -9.99 12.32
CA GLY A 22 -4.15 -11.05 12.87
C GLY A 22 -3.39 -11.88 11.84
N TRP A 23 -3.03 -11.28 10.69
CA TRP A 23 -2.21 -11.98 9.68
C TRP A 23 -1.29 -11.02 8.93
N LYS A 24 -0.27 -11.59 8.29
CA LYS A 24 0.69 -10.85 7.45
C LYS A 24 0.50 -11.22 5.99
N MET A 25 0.58 -10.22 5.14
CA MET A 25 0.52 -10.40 3.68
C MET A 25 1.79 -11.10 3.17
N ASP A 26 1.63 -12.05 2.27
CA ASP A 26 2.69 -12.55 1.39
C ASP A 26 2.68 -11.69 0.11
N TRP A 27 3.59 -10.73 0.03
CA TRP A 27 3.65 -9.78 -1.08
C TRP A 27 3.91 -10.46 -2.43
N ARG A 28 4.63 -11.58 -2.45
CA ARG A 28 4.86 -12.38 -3.66
C ARG A 28 3.55 -12.95 -4.19
N LYS A 29 2.76 -13.57 -3.32
CA LYS A 29 1.45 -14.12 -3.70
C LYS A 29 0.49 -13.02 -4.14
N PHE A 30 0.52 -11.88 -3.45
CA PHE A 30 -0.29 -10.73 -3.82
C PHE A 30 0.07 -10.20 -5.21
N ARG A 31 1.38 -10.06 -5.52
CA ARG A 31 1.84 -9.63 -6.84
C ARG A 31 1.45 -10.60 -7.96
N ILE A 32 1.55 -11.91 -7.68
CA ILE A 32 1.12 -12.97 -8.61
C ILE A 32 -0.39 -12.87 -8.85
N MET A 33 -1.20 -12.76 -7.80
CA MET A 33 -2.65 -12.63 -7.92
C MET A 33 -3.04 -11.40 -8.75
N LEU A 34 -2.41 -10.25 -8.51
CA LEU A 34 -2.67 -9.04 -9.30
C LEU A 34 -2.39 -9.26 -10.79
N ARG A 35 -1.30 -9.97 -11.12
CA ARG A 35 -0.92 -10.26 -12.50
C ARG A 35 -1.88 -11.26 -13.16
N GLU A 36 -2.13 -12.39 -12.50
CA GLU A 36 -2.80 -13.53 -13.12
C GLU A 36 -4.33 -13.38 -13.13
N LYS A 37 -4.90 -12.83 -12.06
CA LYS A 37 -6.35 -12.69 -11.94
C LYS A 37 -6.88 -11.40 -12.55
N TYR A 38 -6.08 -10.33 -12.50
CA TYR A 38 -6.53 -8.99 -12.87
C TYR A 38 -5.74 -8.37 -14.03
N ASN A 39 -4.85 -9.13 -14.69
CA ASN A 39 -4.00 -8.64 -15.79
C ASN A 39 -3.23 -7.35 -15.43
N VAL A 40 -2.75 -7.26 -14.16
CA VAL A 40 -1.98 -6.09 -13.71
C VAL A 40 -0.55 -6.18 -14.21
N THR A 41 -0.21 -5.33 -15.17
CA THR A 41 1.12 -5.24 -15.76
C THR A 41 2.08 -4.41 -14.91
N LYS A 42 1.60 -3.32 -14.29
CA LYS A 42 2.38 -2.50 -13.35
C LYS A 42 1.66 -2.37 -12.01
N ALA A 43 2.39 -2.58 -10.93
CA ALA A 43 1.90 -2.43 -9.57
C ALA A 43 2.78 -1.40 -8.82
N TYR A 44 2.28 -0.19 -8.68
CA TYR A 44 2.93 0.88 -7.93
C TYR A 44 2.66 0.72 -6.45
N MET A 45 3.71 0.73 -5.64
CA MET A 45 3.64 0.60 -4.20
C MET A 45 4.16 1.88 -3.54
N PHE A 46 3.28 2.60 -2.88
CA PHE A 46 3.58 3.87 -2.22
C PHE A 46 3.96 3.63 -0.77
N ILE A 47 5.16 4.05 -0.39
CA ILE A 47 5.75 3.80 0.93
C ILE A 47 6.41 5.08 1.44
N GLY A 48 6.19 5.42 2.72
CA GLY A 48 7.00 6.43 3.41
C GLY A 48 8.44 5.95 3.54
N HIS A 49 9.39 6.77 3.10
CA HIS A 49 10.80 6.40 3.15
C HIS A 49 11.30 6.40 4.59
N MET A 50 11.86 5.28 5.01
CA MET A 50 12.57 5.10 6.28
C MET A 50 13.90 4.39 5.97
N PRO A 51 15.07 5.01 6.27
CA PRO A 51 16.37 4.46 5.86
C PRO A 51 16.65 3.05 6.35
N GLU A 52 16.08 2.65 7.49
CA GLU A 52 16.24 1.32 8.06
C GLU A 52 15.53 0.19 7.27
N PHE A 53 14.71 0.53 6.27
CA PHE A 53 13.94 -0.44 5.48
C PHE A 53 14.40 -0.58 4.02
N GLU A 54 15.60 -0.16 3.68
CA GLU A 54 16.13 -0.26 2.31
C GLU A 54 16.09 -1.69 1.76
N ASP A 55 16.46 -2.69 2.58
CA ASP A 55 16.40 -4.10 2.18
C ASP A 55 14.96 -4.54 1.82
N MET A 56 13.97 -4.03 2.55
CA MET A 56 12.56 -4.30 2.26
C MET A 56 12.16 -3.68 0.92
N TYR A 57 12.60 -2.46 0.62
CA TYR A 57 12.29 -1.82 -0.67
C TYR A 57 12.88 -2.57 -1.84
N MET A 58 14.13 -3.05 -1.72
CA MET A 58 14.75 -3.91 -2.73
C MET A 58 13.97 -5.21 -2.90
N GLN A 59 13.55 -5.87 -1.82
CA GLN A 59 12.73 -7.07 -1.90
C GLN A 59 11.39 -6.82 -2.62
N MET A 60 10.73 -5.68 -2.37
CA MET A 60 9.48 -5.34 -3.08
C MET A 60 9.74 -5.13 -4.57
N HIS A 61 10.84 -4.46 -4.92
CA HIS A 61 11.24 -4.30 -6.32
C HIS A 61 11.49 -5.66 -7.00
N ASP A 62 12.22 -6.58 -6.35
CA ASP A 62 12.49 -7.93 -6.87
C ASP A 62 11.21 -8.76 -7.07
N LEU A 63 10.18 -8.50 -6.29
CA LEU A 63 8.86 -9.09 -6.46
C LEU A 63 8.06 -8.48 -7.63
N GLY A 64 8.59 -7.43 -8.26
CA GLY A 64 7.99 -6.77 -9.42
C GLY A 64 7.01 -5.65 -9.08
N PHE A 65 7.17 -5.03 -7.88
CA PHE A 65 6.49 -3.78 -7.56
C PHE A 65 7.35 -2.59 -8.00
N LEU A 66 6.70 -1.54 -8.46
CA LEU A 66 7.31 -0.24 -8.69
C LEU A 66 7.20 0.58 -7.40
N VAL A 67 8.26 0.56 -6.61
CA VAL A 67 8.25 1.23 -5.29
C VAL A 67 8.42 2.74 -5.48
N VAL A 68 7.45 3.50 -4.97
CA VAL A 68 7.46 4.96 -4.94
C VAL A 68 7.70 5.40 -3.50
N LEU A 69 8.90 5.90 -3.24
CA LEU A 69 9.30 6.36 -1.91
C LEU A 69 9.06 7.86 -1.77
N LYS A 70 8.36 8.25 -0.72
CA LYS A 70 8.25 9.66 -0.35
C LYS A 70 9.28 9.99 0.72
N PRO A 71 10.17 10.97 0.49
CA PRO A 71 11.09 11.41 1.50
C PRO A 71 10.33 11.90 2.75
N THR A 72 10.59 11.30 3.90
CA THR A 72 10.15 11.85 5.17
C THR A 72 11.13 12.97 5.53
N GLN A 73 10.77 14.21 5.22
CA GLN A 73 11.60 15.35 5.61
C GLN A 73 11.49 15.52 7.12
N ASN A 74 12.58 15.29 7.83
CA ASN A 74 12.79 15.83 9.17
C ASN A 74 13.01 17.35 9.03
N LEU A 75 11.99 18.09 8.67
CA LEU A 75 12.01 19.55 8.73
C LEU A 75 11.88 19.97 10.20
N LYS A 76 12.96 19.80 10.96
CA LYS A 76 13.17 20.63 12.13
C LYS A 76 14.05 21.80 11.69
N PRO A 77 13.57 23.06 11.72
CA PRO A 77 14.48 24.18 11.82
C PRO A 77 15.29 23.94 13.09
N LYS A 78 16.64 23.97 12.99
CA LYS A 78 17.51 24.14 14.14
C LYS A 78 17.19 25.47 14.76
N VAL A 79 16.23 25.50 15.65
CA VAL A 79 16.13 26.61 16.63
C VAL A 79 17.02 26.16 17.78
N GLU A 80 18.20 26.71 17.85
CA GLU A 80 19.02 26.66 19.06
C GLU A 80 18.22 27.32 20.17
N LYS A 81 17.65 26.50 21.07
CA LYS A 81 17.12 27.00 22.34
C LYS A 81 18.19 26.82 23.40
N PRO A 82 18.39 27.85 24.25
CA PRO A 82 19.33 27.77 25.34
C PRO A 82 18.87 26.73 26.36
N ASP A 83 19.86 26.11 27.01
CA ASP A 83 19.78 25.07 28.03
C ASP A 83 18.63 25.27 29.06
N THR A 84 17.66 24.37 29.03
CA THR A 84 16.87 24.02 30.21
C THR A 84 16.81 22.52 30.29
N LYS A 85 17.42 21.99 31.35
CA LYS A 85 17.34 20.60 31.80
C LYS A 85 15.90 20.32 32.18
N ASP A 86 15.46 19.07 31.88
CA ASP A 86 14.19 18.43 32.17
C ASP A 86 13.15 18.51 31.04
N SER A 87 13.31 17.62 30.06
CA SER A 87 12.20 17.12 29.26
C SER A 87 12.52 15.69 28.82
N GLU A 88 11.61 14.78 29.17
CA GLU A 88 11.61 13.39 28.73
C GLU A 88 11.73 13.29 27.19
N PRO A 89 12.36 12.23 26.65
CA PRO A 89 12.51 12.10 25.21
C PRO A 89 11.12 11.88 24.57
N GLU A 90 10.57 12.95 23.99
CA GLU A 90 9.40 12.81 23.10
C GLU A 90 9.76 11.83 21.96
N GLU A 91 9.07 10.70 21.89
CA GLU A 91 9.11 9.80 20.75
C GLU A 91 8.85 10.61 19.47
N LYS A 92 9.86 10.69 18.63
CA LYS A 92 9.79 11.38 17.34
C LYS A 92 8.81 10.64 16.43
N LYS A 93 7.54 11.02 16.43
CA LYS A 93 6.59 10.56 15.41
C LYS A 93 7.09 11.06 14.06
N PRO A 94 7.35 10.17 13.08
CA PRO A 94 7.75 10.60 11.75
C PRO A 94 6.64 11.50 11.18
N ILE A 95 7.04 12.66 10.62
CA ILE A 95 6.10 13.55 9.94
C ILE A 95 5.58 12.77 8.74
N LYS A 96 4.30 12.43 8.80
CA LYS A 96 3.56 11.75 7.73
C LYS A 96 3.60 12.63 6.48
N GLY A 97 4.56 12.40 5.57
CA GLY A 97 4.45 12.95 4.23
C GLY A 97 3.18 12.41 3.60
N ASN A 98 2.39 13.27 2.96
CA ASN A 98 1.11 12.87 2.37
C ASN A 98 1.34 11.92 1.17
N ILE A 99 1.48 10.61 1.45
CA ILE A 99 1.67 9.54 0.46
C ILE A 99 0.44 9.45 -0.45
N ASP A 100 -0.73 9.80 0.09
CA ASP A 100 -2.00 9.74 -0.61
C ASP A 100 -2.03 10.66 -1.82
N ALA A 101 -1.44 11.88 -1.68
CA ALA A 101 -1.30 12.81 -2.80
C ALA A 101 -0.42 12.22 -3.94
N ASP A 102 0.64 11.50 -3.60
CA ASP A 102 1.50 10.86 -4.61
C ASP A 102 0.76 9.72 -5.30
N LEU A 103 -0.01 8.91 -4.57
CA LEU A 103 -0.83 7.86 -5.17
C LEU A 103 -1.83 8.45 -6.17
N VAL A 104 -2.55 9.50 -5.78
CA VAL A 104 -3.48 10.21 -6.68
C VAL A 104 -2.75 10.75 -7.89
N LEU A 105 -1.64 11.46 -7.70
CA LEU A 105 -0.86 12.07 -8.78
C LEU A 105 -0.37 11.02 -9.79
N TRP A 106 0.20 9.90 -9.30
CA TRP A 106 0.69 8.83 -10.18
C TRP A 106 -0.44 8.14 -10.93
N THR A 107 -1.58 7.89 -10.27
CA THR A 107 -2.76 7.33 -10.93
C THR A 107 -3.20 8.21 -12.11
N MET A 108 -3.22 9.52 -11.90
CA MET A 108 -3.60 10.48 -12.93
C MET A 108 -2.55 10.62 -14.03
N ARG A 109 -1.26 10.64 -13.71
CA ARG A 109 -0.18 10.70 -14.70
C ARG A 109 -0.18 9.50 -15.64
N GLU A 110 -0.48 8.33 -15.12
CA GLU A 110 -0.47 7.08 -15.87
C GLU A 110 -1.81 6.78 -16.58
N ILE A 111 -2.85 7.64 -16.44
CA ILE A 111 -4.21 7.34 -16.87
C ILE A 111 -4.34 6.98 -18.36
N GLY A 112 -3.45 7.50 -19.19
CA GLY A 112 -3.35 7.18 -20.63
C GLY A 112 -2.65 5.85 -20.92
N ASN A 113 -1.96 5.24 -19.94
CA ASN A 113 -1.06 4.10 -20.12
C ASN A 113 -1.67 2.76 -19.68
N TYR A 114 -2.80 2.76 -18.97
CA TYR A 114 -3.48 1.55 -18.52
C TYR A 114 -4.91 1.47 -19.06
N ASP A 115 -5.45 0.25 -19.09
CA ASP A 115 -6.87 0.05 -19.40
C ASP A 115 -7.73 0.46 -18.22
N LYS A 116 -7.52 -0.17 -17.08
CA LYS A 116 -8.22 0.13 -15.82
C LYS A 116 -7.26 0.14 -14.64
N ALA A 117 -7.65 0.83 -13.59
CA ALA A 117 -6.92 0.95 -12.34
C ALA A 117 -7.54 0.09 -11.23
N ILE A 118 -6.68 -0.47 -10.38
CA ILE A 118 -7.02 -1.02 -9.08
C ILE A 118 -6.44 -0.10 -8.02
N ILE A 119 -7.30 0.45 -7.15
CA ILE A 119 -6.87 1.22 -5.98
C ILE A 119 -6.85 0.28 -4.79
N VAL A 120 -5.69 0.13 -4.16
CA VAL A 120 -5.52 -0.77 -3.00
C VAL A 120 -5.41 0.06 -1.74
N SER A 121 -6.54 0.41 -1.19
CA SER A 121 -6.72 1.11 0.09
C SER A 121 -8.18 1.02 0.54
N GLY A 122 -8.42 1.09 1.84
CA GLY A 122 -9.76 1.24 2.43
C GLY A 122 -10.02 2.66 2.92
N ASP A 123 -9.13 3.61 2.59
CA ASP A 123 -9.21 4.99 3.06
C ASP A 123 -10.21 5.81 2.23
N GLY A 124 -11.03 6.61 2.92
CA GLY A 124 -12.00 7.50 2.32
C GLY A 124 -11.39 8.71 1.63
N ASP A 125 -10.13 9.04 1.91
CA ASP A 125 -9.43 10.15 1.28
C ASP A 125 -9.26 9.93 -0.24
N PHE A 126 -9.36 8.68 -0.69
CA PHE A 126 -9.34 8.32 -2.11
C PHE A 126 -10.72 8.38 -2.79
N TYR A 127 -11.81 8.78 -2.09
CA TYR A 127 -13.15 8.84 -2.66
C TYR A 127 -13.19 9.60 -4.00
N GLY A 128 -12.64 10.82 -4.03
CA GLY A 128 -12.65 11.64 -5.25
C GLY A 128 -11.87 11.03 -6.42
N LEU A 129 -10.77 10.30 -6.14
CA LEU A 129 -10.05 9.55 -7.17
C LEU A 129 -10.88 8.39 -7.71
N ILE A 130 -11.54 7.65 -6.84
CA ILE A 130 -12.37 6.49 -7.19
C ILE A 130 -13.56 6.95 -8.03
N GLU A 131 -14.25 8.04 -7.61
CA GLU A 131 -15.34 8.66 -8.35
C GLU A 131 -14.89 9.05 -9.76
N TYR A 132 -13.80 9.77 -9.88
CA TYR A 132 -13.25 10.18 -11.17
C TYR A 132 -12.91 8.99 -12.07
N LEU A 133 -12.28 7.94 -11.53
CA LEU A 133 -11.93 6.75 -12.29
C LEU A 133 -13.17 5.99 -12.77
N ASP A 134 -14.25 5.96 -11.97
CA ASP A 134 -15.52 5.35 -12.36
C ASP A 134 -16.18 6.13 -13.48
N GLU A 135 -16.28 7.45 -13.37
CA GLU A 135 -16.79 8.34 -14.43
C GLU A 135 -16.04 8.15 -15.75
N GLN A 136 -14.71 8.02 -15.68
CA GLN A 136 -13.87 7.76 -16.84
C GLN A 136 -13.91 6.30 -17.33
N LYS A 137 -14.70 5.42 -16.67
CA LYS A 137 -14.77 3.97 -16.93
C LYS A 137 -13.40 3.27 -16.80
N LYS A 138 -12.55 3.86 -15.98
CA LYS A 138 -11.18 3.42 -15.71
C LYS A 138 -11.02 2.67 -14.38
N LEU A 139 -12.04 2.60 -13.55
CA LEU A 139 -12.02 1.83 -12.32
C LEU A 139 -12.23 0.34 -12.61
N LEU A 140 -11.35 -0.52 -12.09
CA LEU A 140 -11.54 -1.97 -12.10
C LEU A 140 -12.02 -2.46 -10.74
N HIS A 141 -11.24 -2.17 -9.69
CA HIS A 141 -11.56 -2.54 -8.31
C HIS A 141 -10.98 -1.54 -7.31
N VAL A 142 -11.62 -1.53 -6.13
CA VAL A 142 -11.07 -0.98 -4.90
C VAL A 142 -10.78 -2.16 -3.97
N MET A 143 -9.51 -2.43 -3.67
CA MET A 143 -9.11 -3.53 -2.80
C MET A 143 -8.93 -3.04 -1.37
N ALA A 144 -9.96 -3.21 -0.54
CA ALA A 144 -9.92 -2.83 0.85
C ALA A 144 -9.25 -3.94 1.70
N PRO A 145 -8.37 -3.60 2.67
CA PRO A 145 -7.68 -4.59 3.50
C PRO A 145 -8.62 -5.53 4.27
N ASN A 146 -9.75 -4.99 4.72
CA ASN A 146 -10.76 -5.70 5.50
C ASN A 146 -12.13 -5.00 5.43
N TRP A 147 -13.09 -5.45 6.20
CA TRP A 147 -14.46 -4.92 6.21
C TRP A 147 -14.61 -3.52 6.84
N GLN A 148 -13.58 -3.03 7.53
CA GLN A 148 -13.56 -1.70 8.19
C GLN A 148 -13.05 -0.59 7.25
N TYR A 149 -13.41 -0.62 5.98
CA TYR A 149 -13.11 0.46 5.07
C TYR A 149 -14.06 1.65 5.28
N SER A 150 -13.67 2.81 4.79
CA SER A 150 -14.43 4.05 4.96
C SER A 150 -15.85 3.95 4.40
N SER A 151 -16.81 4.50 5.14
CA SER A 151 -18.21 4.59 4.68
C SER A 151 -18.38 5.44 3.41
N LEU A 152 -17.45 6.33 3.11
CA LEU A 152 -17.42 7.09 1.86
C LEU A 152 -17.29 6.19 0.63
N LEU A 153 -16.74 5.00 0.77
CA LEU A 153 -16.56 4.04 -0.34
C LEU A 153 -17.79 3.16 -0.58
N LYS A 154 -18.83 3.24 0.25
CA LYS A 154 -20.07 2.44 0.10
C LYS A 154 -20.76 2.60 -1.26
N PRO A 155 -20.82 3.79 -1.90
CA PRO A 155 -21.40 3.93 -3.23
C PRO A 155 -20.72 3.04 -4.28
N TYR A 156 -19.47 2.63 -4.05
CA TYR A 156 -18.67 1.82 -4.95
C TYR A 156 -18.55 0.35 -4.51
N GLU A 157 -19.50 -0.15 -3.69
CA GLU A 157 -19.46 -1.51 -3.14
C GLU A 157 -19.33 -2.59 -4.22
N ASN A 158 -19.89 -2.40 -5.38
CA ASN A 158 -19.78 -3.32 -6.53
C ASN A 158 -18.34 -3.46 -7.05
N TYR A 159 -17.46 -2.51 -6.78
CA TYR A 159 -16.04 -2.54 -7.14
C TYR A 159 -15.17 -3.04 -5.99
N ILE A 160 -15.71 -3.19 -4.77
CA ILE A 160 -14.91 -3.53 -3.60
C ILE A 160 -14.56 -5.00 -3.58
N VAL A 161 -13.25 -5.27 -3.50
CA VAL A 161 -12.69 -6.59 -3.21
C VAL A 161 -12.07 -6.55 -1.82
N ARG A 162 -12.59 -7.35 -0.90
CA ARG A 162 -12.07 -7.44 0.46
C ARG A 162 -10.92 -8.42 0.53
N ILE A 163 -9.73 -7.93 0.87
CA ILE A 163 -8.49 -8.74 0.93
C ILE A 163 -8.51 -9.72 2.09
N ASP A 164 -9.18 -9.41 3.21
CA ASP A 164 -9.33 -10.35 4.33
C ASP A 164 -10.06 -11.64 3.94
N GLN A 165 -10.94 -11.61 2.96
CA GLN A 165 -11.60 -12.81 2.41
C GLN A 165 -10.64 -13.70 1.61
N LEU A 166 -9.53 -13.14 1.12
CA LEU A 166 -8.48 -13.84 0.38
C LEU A 166 -7.32 -14.31 1.29
N ARG A 167 -7.50 -14.25 2.61
CA ARG A 167 -6.46 -14.59 3.59
C ARG A 167 -5.82 -15.96 3.36
N ARG A 168 -6.61 -16.97 3.00
CA ARG A 168 -6.08 -18.34 2.75
C ARG A 168 -5.08 -18.38 1.60
N GLU A 169 -5.30 -17.56 0.59
CA GLU A 169 -4.45 -17.47 -0.60
C GLU A 169 -3.24 -16.57 -0.37
N LEU A 170 -3.43 -15.45 0.36
CA LEU A 170 -2.47 -14.35 0.45
C LEU A 170 -1.65 -14.30 1.74
N ALA A 171 -2.00 -15.10 2.76
CA ALA A 171 -1.25 -15.06 4.01
C ALA A 171 0.17 -15.61 3.86
N TYR A 172 1.09 -14.95 4.55
CA TYR A 172 2.45 -15.43 4.74
C TYR A 172 2.46 -16.53 5.80
N PHE A 173 2.99 -17.69 5.45
CA PHE A 173 3.22 -18.80 6.36
C PHE A 173 4.72 -19.04 6.49
N SER A 174 5.26 -18.80 7.68
CA SER A 174 6.64 -19.22 7.99
C SER A 174 6.71 -20.75 8.01
N ARG A 175 7.46 -21.34 7.09
CA ARG A 175 7.81 -22.78 7.20
C ARG A 175 8.75 -22.90 8.41
N LYS A 176 8.24 -23.41 9.55
CA LYS A 176 9.12 -23.82 10.66
C LYS A 176 10.13 -24.83 10.08
N LYS A 177 11.43 -24.48 10.07
CA LYS A 177 12.49 -25.43 9.81
C LYS A 177 12.32 -26.56 10.83
N LYS A 178 12.01 -27.78 10.36
CA LYS A 178 12.09 -28.98 11.23
C LYS A 178 13.52 -29.02 11.75
N GLN A 179 13.70 -28.89 13.06
CA GLN A 179 15.00 -29.16 13.67
C GLN A 179 15.36 -30.61 13.40
N PRO A 180 16.59 -30.92 12.97
CA PRO A 180 17.02 -32.31 12.84
C PRO A 180 16.93 -32.96 14.22
N VAL A 181 16.21 -34.07 14.30
CA VAL A 181 16.17 -34.92 15.49
C VAL A 181 17.60 -35.40 15.75
N LYS A 182 18.24 -34.91 16.80
CA LYS A 182 19.51 -35.46 17.27
C LYS A 182 19.27 -36.90 17.70
N LYS A 183 19.88 -37.83 16.95
CA LYS A 183 20.04 -39.23 17.38
C LYS A 183 21.09 -39.34 18.44
#